data_33582063068572a6b91cba34313e0dee
#
_entry.id   33582063068572a6b91cba34313e0dee
#
_cell.length_a   1.000
_cell.length_b   1.000
_cell.length_c   1.000
_cell.angle_alpha   90.00
_cell.angle_beta   90.00
_cell.angle_gamma   90.00
#
_symmetry.space_group_name_H-M   'P 1'
#
loop_
_entity.id
_entity.type
_entity.pdbx_description
1 polymer ?
#
loop_
_entity_poly.entity_id
_entity_poly.type
_entity_poly.pdbx_seq_one_letter_code
_entity_poly.pdbx_strand_id
1 'polypeptide(L)'
;MRLLLLVSAALHGHCLTIPRRQLGQLSAAAAVAAINRPARAARITSEGFAFDAPDGFEAKPKPVKTHAAEVLYKNGKREIGVVVDRVRIEQLSDFGTPAFVGDKVVASERERDGVTAAELSKATELVVDGQTYYELAYSNESSRGNNNFLSRVAVRGGRLYVMTLKARIDDAGALPELRQVAESFRVSGL
;
A
#
# COMPACT_ATOMS: atom_id res chain seq x y z
N MET A 1 -1.14 -25.57 6.21
CA MET A 1 -1.00 -24.65 5.06
C MET A 1 -0.93 -23.23 5.61
N ARG A 2 0.30 -22.72 5.80
CA ARG A 2 0.57 -21.42 6.44
C ARG A 2 0.72 -20.36 5.34
N LEU A 3 -0.36 -19.66 4.99
CA LEU A 3 -0.36 -18.68 3.91
C LEU A 3 -0.48 -17.23 4.38
N LEU A 4 -0.58 -16.96 5.67
CA LEU A 4 -1.15 -15.69 6.11
C LEU A 4 -0.31 -14.84 7.05
N LEU A 5 0.98 -15.09 7.16
CA LEU A 5 1.83 -14.33 8.09
C LEU A 5 2.60 -13.14 7.45
N LEU A 6 2.14 -12.62 6.32
CA LEU A 6 3.02 -11.84 5.44
C LEU A 6 2.71 -10.36 5.27
N VAL A 7 1.85 -9.75 6.05
CA VAL A 7 1.56 -8.31 5.90
C VAL A 7 2.02 -7.48 7.10
N SER A 8 2.85 -8.01 7.99
CA SER A 8 3.17 -7.27 9.21
C SER A 8 4.64 -7.29 9.59
N ALA A 9 5.39 -6.33 9.10
CA ALA A 9 6.67 -5.96 9.70
C ALA A 9 6.78 -4.45 9.87
N ALA A 10 6.59 -4.06 11.10
CA ALA A 10 7.34 -3.10 11.91
C ALA A 10 7.58 -1.68 11.38
N LEU A 11 7.03 -0.74 12.10
CA LEU A 11 7.52 0.62 12.21
C LEU A 11 7.88 0.92 13.65
N HIS A 12 9.17 0.79 13.98
CA HIS A 12 9.74 1.46 15.14
C HIS A 12 10.40 2.75 14.63
N GLY A 13 9.75 3.88 14.90
CA GLY A 13 10.31 5.19 14.62
C GLY A 13 11.05 5.71 15.87
N HIS A 14 12.35 5.94 15.73
CA HIS A 14 13.12 6.69 16.73
C HIS A 14 13.01 8.18 16.40
N CYS A 15 12.60 8.93 17.41
CA CYS A 15 12.53 10.39 17.42
C CYS A 15 13.95 10.96 17.59
N LEU A 16 14.42 11.75 16.64
CA LEU A 16 15.61 12.60 16.80
C LEU A 16 15.18 14.05 16.71
N THR A 17 15.37 14.74 17.82
CA THR A 17 15.18 16.17 18.01
C THR A 17 16.36 16.93 17.44
N ILE A 18 16.13 17.90 16.53
CA ILE A 18 17.16 18.84 16.05
C ILE A 18 16.78 20.26 16.48
N PRO A 19 17.72 21.05 17.03
CA PRO A 19 17.44 22.37 17.59
C PRO A 19 17.37 23.49 16.53
N ARG A 20 16.52 24.47 16.84
CA ARG A 20 16.33 25.74 16.14
C ARG A 20 17.58 26.62 16.18
N ARG A 21 17.98 27.23 15.06
CA ARG A 21 18.65 28.52 15.03
C ARG A 21 18.25 29.32 13.78
N GLN A 22 17.50 30.37 14.01
CA GLN A 22 17.64 31.82 13.75
C GLN A 22 17.81 32.34 12.32
N LEU A 23 16.80 33.11 11.97
CA LEU A 23 16.73 34.50 11.42
C LEU A 23 17.64 34.90 10.23
N GLY A 24 16.96 35.32 9.19
CA GLY A 24 17.44 36.24 8.16
C GLY A 24 16.29 36.69 7.27
N GLN A 25 15.75 37.88 7.52
CA GLN A 25 14.80 38.58 6.64
C GLN A 25 15.49 38.99 5.36
N LEU A 26 14.87 38.78 4.20
CA LEU A 26 14.95 39.67 3.03
C LEU A 26 13.73 39.46 2.16
N SER A 27 12.99 40.53 2.01
CA SER A 27 11.83 40.72 1.16
C SER A 27 12.22 40.77 -0.32
N ALA A 28 11.49 40.01 -1.15
CA ALA A 28 11.25 40.38 -2.54
C ALA A 28 9.96 39.65 -3.00
N ALA A 29 8.93 40.41 -3.23
CA ALA A 29 7.69 39.94 -3.84
C ALA A 29 7.98 39.53 -5.30
N ALA A 30 8.06 38.26 -5.55
CA ALA A 30 7.86 37.65 -6.85
C ALA A 30 6.62 36.76 -6.73
N ALA A 31 5.48 37.26 -7.18
CA ALA A 31 4.30 36.45 -7.41
C ALA A 31 4.63 35.47 -8.54
N VAL A 32 5.23 34.35 -8.18
CA VAL A 32 5.32 33.18 -9.07
C VAL A 32 3.92 32.60 -9.12
N ALA A 33 3.21 32.83 -10.23
CA ALA A 33 2.03 32.07 -10.56
C ALA A 33 2.39 30.60 -10.44
N ALA A 34 1.88 29.94 -9.40
CA ALA A 34 1.98 28.49 -9.26
C ALA A 34 1.26 27.91 -10.48
N ILE A 35 2.02 27.57 -11.51
CA ILE A 35 1.56 26.73 -12.60
C ILE A 35 1.11 25.45 -11.92
N ASN A 36 -0.19 25.24 -11.86
CA ASN A 36 -0.83 24.04 -11.38
C ASN A 36 -0.45 22.91 -12.37
N ARG A 37 0.80 22.41 -12.26
CA ARG A 37 1.20 21.20 -12.98
C ARG A 37 0.39 20.07 -12.37
N PRO A 38 -0.38 19.32 -13.19
CA PRO A 38 -0.99 18.10 -12.68
C PRO A 38 0.12 17.26 -12.04
N ALA A 39 -0.12 16.83 -10.81
CA ALA A 39 0.80 15.97 -10.07
C ALA A 39 1.23 14.83 -10.99
N ARG A 40 2.51 14.79 -11.34
CA ARG A 40 3.03 13.80 -12.29
C ARG A 40 3.36 12.55 -11.50
N ALA A 41 2.44 11.59 -11.50
CA ALA A 41 2.68 10.28 -10.90
C ALA A 41 3.95 9.65 -11.50
N ALA A 42 4.85 9.20 -10.63
CA ALA A 42 6.04 8.49 -11.05
C ALA A 42 5.70 7.01 -11.30
N ARG A 43 6.00 6.49 -12.50
CA ARG A 43 5.84 5.06 -12.80
C ARG A 43 6.91 4.26 -12.06
N ILE A 44 6.50 3.42 -11.14
CA ILE A 44 7.35 2.48 -10.41
C ILE A 44 7.26 1.13 -11.09
N THR A 45 8.40 0.51 -11.40
CA THR A 45 8.48 -0.82 -12.01
C THR A 45 9.50 -1.66 -11.23
N SER A 46 9.13 -2.86 -10.84
CA SER A 46 9.99 -3.80 -10.10
C SER A 46 9.43 -5.22 -10.21
N GLU A 47 10.31 -6.23 -10.22
CA GLU A 47 10.01 -7.66 -10.01
C GLU A 47 8.69 -8.18 -10.64
N GLY A 48 8.37 -7.73 -11.86
CA GLY A 48 7.18 -8.17 -12.60
C GLY A 48 5.88 -7.46 -12.23
N PHE A 49 5.95 -6.31 -11.57
CA PHE A 49 4.81 -5.42 -11.35
C PHE A 49 5.15 -3.96 -11.65
N ALA A 50 4.12 -3.16 -11.85
CA ALA A 50 4.25 -1.71 -11.97
C ALA A 50 3.01 -1.00 -11.43
N PHE A 51 3.19 0.26 -10.95
CA PHE A 51 2.13 1.15 -10.54
C PHE A 51 2.58 2.61 -10.64
N ASP A 52 1.63 3.54 -10.59
CA ASP A 52 1.89 4.97 -10.63
C ASP A 52 1.81 5.52 -9.19
N ALA A 53 2.95 5.97 -8.64
CA ALA A 53 3.01 6.59 -7.34
C ALA A 53 2.74 8.10 -7.46
N PRO A 54 1.81 8.69 -6.69
CA PRO A 54 1.57 10.12 -6.67
C PRO A 54 2.80 10.89 -6.17
N ASP A 55 2.87 12.19 -6.51
CA ASP A 55 3.92 13.07 -6.01
C ASP A 55 3.97 13.09 -4.47
N GLY A 56 5.17 13.23 -3.93
CA GLY A 56 5.39 13.27 -2.49
C GLY A 56 5.51 11.92 -1.80
N PHE A 57 5.32 10.81 -2.52
CA PHE A 57 5.62 9.49 -1.97
C PHE A 57 7.12 9.17 -2.12
N GLU A 58 7.76 8.85 -1.02
CA GLU A 58 9.18 8.50 -0.96
C GLU A 58 9.39 7.01 -0.68
N ALA A 59 10.33 6.40 -1.40
CA ALA A 59 10.73 5.03 -1.13
C ALA A 59 11.34 4.91 0.28
N LYS A 60 10.90 3.91 1.02
CA LYS A 60 11.46 3.58 2.33
C LYS A 60 12.14 2.21 2.25
N PRO A 61 13.47 2.15 2.39
CA PRO A 61 14.19 0.89 2.38
C PRO A 61 13.78 0.05 3.59
N LYS A 62 13.63 -1.26 3.38
CA LYS A 62 13.45 -2.23 4.47
C LYS A 62 14.78 -2.91 4.77
N PRO A 63 15.22 -2.91 6.04
CA PRO A 63 16.51 -3.48 6.43
C PRO A 63 16.53 -5.02 6.38
N VAL A 64 15.37 -5.66 6.45
CA VAL A 64 15.22 -7.12 6.43
C VAL A 64 14.27 -7.51 5.31
N LYS A 65 14.74 -8.36 4.39
CA LYS A 65 13.92 -8.95 3.34
C LYS A 65 13.18 -10.15 3.91
N THR A 66 11.87 -10.05 4.01
CA THR A 66 10.99 -11.16 4.44
C THR A 66 10.26 -11.80 3.27
N HIS A 67 10.31 -11.19 2.09
CA HIS A 67 9.63 -11.58 0.86
C HIS A 67 10.62 -11.74 -0.29
N ALA A 68 10.21 -12.39 -1.37
CA ALA A 68 11.03 -12.50 -2.59
C ALA A 68 11.33 -11.11 -3.17
N ALA A 69 10.33 -10.21 -3.17
CA ALA A 69 10.53 -8.78 -3.44
C ALA A 69 9.57 -7.96 -2.57
N GLU A 70 10.00 -6.76 -2.22
CA GLU A 70 9.20 -5.86 -1.40
C GLU A 70 9.57 -4.40 -1.68
N VAL A 71 8.56 -3.55 -1.86
CA VAL A 71 8.71 -2.09 -1.93
C VAL A 71 7.74 -1.41 -0.98
N LEU A 72 8.17 -0.30 -0.38
CA LEU A 72 7.35 0.53 0.48
C LEU A 72 7.59 2.00 0.14
N TYR A 73 6.51 2.72 -0.12
CA TYR A 73 6.50 4.17 -0.35
C TYR A 73 5.61 4.83 0.69
N LYS A 74 6.01 6.01 1.18
CA LYS A 74 5.27 6.76 2.18
C LYS A 74 5.18 8.24 1.86
N ASN A 75 4.01 8.81 2.16
CA ASN A 75 3.77 10.24 2.22
C ASN A 75 3.01 10.53 3.53
N GLY A 76 3.74 11.02 4.54
CA GLY A 76 3.20 11.17 5.90
C GLY A 76 2.70 9.84 6.48
N LYS A 77 1.38 9.74 6.68
CA LYS A 77 0.71 8.52 7.18
C LYS A 77 0.11 7.65 6.08
N ARG A 78 0.18 8.09 4.81
CA ARG A 78 -0.21 7.29 3.65
C ARG A 78 0.92 6.34 3.28
N GLU A 79 0.55 5.11 2.94
CA GLU A 79 1.52 4.07 2.60
C GLU A 79 1.08 3.30 1.35
N ILE A 80 2.04 2.99 0.49
CA ILE A 80 1.91 2.10 -0.67
C ILE A 80 2.93 1.00 -0.48
N GLY A 81 2.49 -0.21 -0.21
CA GLY A 81 3.34 -1.38 -0.10
C GLY A 81 3.03 -2.39 -1.21
N VAL A 82 4.06 -3.00 -1.79
CA VAL A 82 3.89 -4.17 -2.65
C VAL A 82 4.83 -5.25 -2.17
N VAL A 83 4.31 -6.46 -1.98
CA VAL A 83 5.10 -7.64 -1.68
C VAL A 83 4.88 -8.69 -2.76
N VAL A 84 5.93 -9.45 -3.04
CA VAL A 84 5.92 -10.55 -4.01
C VAL A 84 6.50 -11.79 -3.36
N ASP A 85 5.75 -12.89 -3.42
CA ASP A 85 6.18 -14.18 -2.89
C ASP A 85 5.98 -15.31 -3.91
N ARG A 86 6.81 -16.33 -3.81
CA ARG A 86 6.63 -17.55 -4.60
C ARG A 86 5.48 -18.37 -4.03
N VAL A 87 4.61 -18.84 -4.92
CA VAL A 87 3.47 -19.70 -4.56
C VAL A 87 3.40 -20.89 -5.50
N ARG A 88 2.70 -21.96 -5.06
CA ARG A 88 2.50 -23.17 -5.86
C ARG A 88 1.15 -23.23 -6.55
N ILE A 89 0.44 -22.13 -6.56
CA ILE A 89 -0.87 -22.00 -7.22
C ILE A 89 -0.73 -21.21 -8.51
N GLU A 90 -1.60 -21.45 -9.46
CA GLU A 90 -1.58 -20.81 -10.77
C GLU A 90 -2.57 -19.62 -10.85
N GLN A 91 -3.63 -19.66 -10.07
CA GLN A 91 -4.70 -18.66 -10.10
C GLN A 91 -5.21 -18.32 -8.69
N LEU A 92 -5.82 -17.14 -8.54
CA LEU A 92 -6.34 -16.69 -7.25
C LEU A 92 -7.47 -17.56 -6.70
N SER A 93 -8.29 -18.15 -7.56
CA SER A 93 -9.38 -19.05 -7.17
C SER A 93 -8.91 -20.29 -6.42
N ASP A 94 -7.63 -20.67 -6.56
CA ASP A 94 -7.03 -21.77 -5.80
C ASP A 94 -6.86 -21.42 -4.30
N PHE A 95 -6.85 -20.14 -3.96
CA PHE A 95 -6.92 -19.66 -2.57
C PHE A 95 -8.35 -19.63 -2.02
N GLY A 96 -9.34 -19.55 -2.90
CA GLY A 96 -10.75 -19.39 -2.58
C GLY A 96 -11.37 -18.14 -3.18
N THR A 97 -12.60 -17.83 -2.78
CA THR A 97 -13.32 -16.63 -3.25
C THR A 97 -12.70 -15.34 -2.70
N PRO A 98 -12.96 -14.17 -3.35
CA PRO A 98 -12.52 -12.88 -2.82
C PRO A 98 -12.94 -12.64 -1.36
N ALA A 99 -14.18 -13.00 -1.00
CA ALA A 99 -14.69 -12.87 0.37
C ALA A 99 -13.86 -13.73 1.34
N PHE A 100 -13.61 -15.00 1.00
CA PHE A 100 -12.81 -15.89 1.85
C PHE A 100 -11.38 -15.35 2.05
N VAL A 101 -10.74 -14.84 1.00
CA VAL A 101 -9.41 -14.22 1.09
C VAL A 101 -9.46 -12.96 1.95
N GLY A 102 -10.48 -12.12 1.77
CA GLY A 102 -10.71 -10.91 2.56
C GLY A 102 -10.88 -11.22 4.06
N ASP A 103 -11.69 -12.21 4.41
CA ASP A 103 -11.87 -12.65 5.80
C ASP A 103 -10.55 -13.11 6.44
N LYS A 104 -9.70 -13.81 5.68
CA LYS A 104 -8.36 -14.22 6.15
C LYS A 104 -7.44 -13.03 6.37
N VAL A 105 -7.47 -12.03 5.49
CA VAL A 105 -6.69 -10.80 5.64
C VAL A 105 -7.13 -10.05 6.89
N VAL A 106 -8.43 -9.87 7.10
CA VAL A 106 -8.98 -9.20 8.29
C VAL A 106 -8.69 -9.96 9.57
N ALA A 107 -8.80 -11.29 9.56
CA ALA A 107 -8.42 -12.12 10.71
C ALA A 107 -6.95 -11.92 11.09
N SER A 108 -6.05 -11.92 10.10
CA SER A 108 -4.62 -11.65 10.32
C SER A 108 -4.36 -10.21 10.81
N GLU A 109 -5.15 -9.22 10.34
CA GLU A 109 -5.03 -7.86 10.81
C GLU A 109 -5.43 -7.71 12.29
N ARG A 110 -6.46 -8.46 12.75
CA ARG A 110 -6.89 -8.52 14.16
C ARG A 110 -5.84 -9.09 15.10
N GLU A 111 -4.97 -9.98 14.60
CA GLU A 111 -3.88 -10.59 15.39
C GLU A 111 -2.68 -9.65 15.57
N ARG A 112 -2.67 -8.48 14.91
CA ARG A 112 -1.57 -7.53 15.01
C ARG A 112 -1.59 -6.79 16.35
N ASP A 113 -0.40 -6.58 16.90
CA ASP A 113 -0.23 -5.85 18.16
C ASP A 113 -0.84 -4.44 18.09
N GLY A 114 -1.68 -4.13 19.08
CA GLY A 114 -2.38 -2.87 19.21
C GLY A 114 -3.62 -2.69 18.34
N VAL A 115 -4.02 -3.67 17.52
CA VAL A 115 -5.29 -3.67 16.79
C VAL A 115 -6.39 -4.18 17.71
N THR A 116 -7.46 -3.41 17.83
CA THR A 116 -8.65 -3.73 18.66
C THR A 116 -9.81 -4.24 17.83
N ALA A 117 -9.91 -3.80 16.58
CA ALA A 117 -10.92 -4.25 15.64
C ALA A 117 -10.40 -4.18 14.20
N ALA A 118 -10.91 -5.06 13.33
CA ALA A 118 -10.75 -4.94 11.89
C ALA A 118 -11.98 -5.50 11.18
N GLU A 119 -12.37 -4.86 10.07
CA GLU A 119 -13.58 -5.17 9.35
C GLU A 119 -13.36 -5.14 7.83
N LEU A 120 -13.90 -6.15 7.13
CA LEU A 120 -13.94 -6.21 5.68
C LEU A 120 -15.17 -5.44 5.17
N SER A 121 -14.94 -4.40 4.37
CA SER A 121 -16.04 -3.61 3.77
C SER A 121 -16.36 -4.02 2.34
N LYS A 122 -15.37 -4.57 1.60
CA LYS A 122 -15.55 -4.99 0.21
C LYS A 122 -14.56 -6.08 -0.17
N ALA A 123 -15.02 -7.08 -0.92
CA ALA A 123 -14.18 -8.06 -1.58
C ALA A 123 -14.75 -8.38 -2.96
N THR A 124 -14.01 -8.09 -4.02
CA THR A 124 -14.46 -8.27 -5.41
C THR A 124 -13.37 -8.83 -6.27
N GLU A 125 -13.78 -9.58 -7.30
CA GLU A 125 -12.91 -9.98 -8.39
C GLU A 125 -12.97 -8.94 -9.52
N LEU A 126 -11.82 -8.63 -10.10
CA LEU A 126 -11.66 -7.72 -11.23
C LEU A 126 -10.79 -8.40 -12.28
N VAL A 127 -11.11 -8.18 -13.54
CA VAL A 127 -10.24 -8.58 -14.66
C VAL A 127 -9.75 -7.32 -15.36
N VAL A 128 -8.43 -7.14 -15.42
CA VAL A 128 -7.78 -5.99 -16.04
C VAL A 128 -6.70 -6.51 -16.99
N ASP A 129 -6.82 -6.19 -18.28
CA ASP A 129 -5.87 -6.63 -19.30
C ASP A 129 -5.67 -8.16 -19.34
N GLY A 130 -6.76 -8.92 -19.09
CA GLY A 130 -6.74 -10.38 -19.01
C GLY A 130 -6.14 -10.98 -17.75
N GLN A 131 -5.71 -10.16 -16.79
CA GLN A 131 -5.22 -10.59 -15.50
C GLN A 131 -6.32 -10.46 -14.43
N THR A 132 -6.57 -11.53 -13.68
CA THR A 132 -7.50 -11.53 -12.54
C THR A 132 -6.83 -10.93 -11.30
N TYR A 133 -7.56 -10.03 -10.64
CA TYR A 133 -7.22 -9.43 -9.36
C TYR A 133 -8.35 -9.63 -8.36
N TYR A 134 -8.00 -9.82 -7.08
CA TYR A 134 -8.94 -9.60 -5.99
C TYR A 134 -8.68 -8.21 -5.39
N GLU A 135 -9.73 -7.40 -5.32
CA GLU A 135 -9.71 -6.10 -4.65
C GLU A 135 -10.44 -6.22 -3.32
N LEU A 136 -9.72 -5.89 -2.24
CA LEU A 136 -10.20 -5.98 -0.87
C LEU A 136 -10.12 -4.59 -0.24
N ALA A 137 -11.24 -4.09 0.30
CA ALA A 137 -11.27 -2.90 1.12
C ALA A 137 -11.63 -3.28 2.55
N TYR A 138 -10.83 -2.84 3.51
CA TYR A 138 -11.03 -3.13 4.92
C TYR A 138 -10.49 -1.99 5.78
N SER A 139 -10.86 -1.99 7.05
CA SER A 139 -10.41 -1.00 8.03
C SER A 139 -9.89 -1.68 9.28
N ASN A 140 -9.11 -0.96 10.06
CA ASN A 140 -8.76 -1.35 11.41
C ASN A 140 -8.92 -0.19 12.40
N GLU A 141 -9.17 -0.55 13.64
CA GLU A 141 -9.03 0.31 14.81
C GLU A 141 -7.81 -0.14 15.59
N SER A 142 -6.97 0.79 15.99
CA SER A 142 -5.77 0.45 16.74
C SER A 142 -5.34 1.57 17.69
N SER A 143 -4.55 1.23 18.71
CA SER A 143 -3.94 2.20 19.62
C SER A 143 -3.05 3.23 18.92
N ARG A 144 -2.61 2.93 17.68
CA ARG A 144 -1.81 3.82 16.83
C ARG A 144 -2.66 4.62 15.85
N GLY A 145 -3.99 4.46 15.94
CA GLY A 145 -5.02 5.12 15.17
C GLY A 145 -5.67 4.27 14.09
N ASN A 146 -6.83 4.72 13.65
CA ASN A 146 -7.71 3.99 12.76
C ASN A 146 -7.30 4.19 11.29
N ASN A 147 -7.30 3.13 10.50
CA ASN A 147 -6.85 3.17 9.13
C ASN A 147 -7.83 2.46 8.19
N ASN A 148 -7.90 2.98 6.97
CA ASN A 148 -8.49 2.32 5.82
C ASN A 148 -7.40 1.67 4.98
N PHE A 149 -7.72 0.52 4.43
CA PHE A 149 -6.86 -0.24 3.53
C PHE A 149 -7.59 -0.55 2.23
N LEU A 150 -6.86 -0.50 1.14
CA LEU A 150 -7.27 -1.02 -0.15
C LEU A 150 -6.15 -1.95 -0.64
N SER A 151 -6.46 -3.22 -0.88
CA SER A 151 -5.48 -4.17 -1.36
C SER A 151 -5.88 -4.72 -2.72
N ARG A 152 -4.90 -4.91 -3.60
CA ARG A 152 -5.03 -5.69 -4.83
C ARG A 152 -4.10 -6.87 -4.80
N VAL A 153 -4.67 -8.04 -5.04
CA VAL A 153 -3.96 -9.32 -5.01
C VAL A 153 -4.02 -9.95 -6.40
N ALA A 154 -2.91 -10.48 -6.88
CA ALA A 154 -2.85 -11.20 -8.14
C ALA A 154 -1.89 -12.40 -8.02
N VAL A 155 -2.13 -13.43 -8.83
CA VAL A 155 -1.19 -14.54 -9.03
C VAL A 155 -0.81 -14.58 -10.51
N ARG A 156 0.50 -14.64 -10.79
CA ARG A 156 1.02 -14.79 -12.14
C ARG A 156 2.41 -15.43 -12.13
N GLY A 157 2.61 -16.43 -12.96
CA GLY A 157 3.91 -17.09 -13.11
C GLY A 157 4.45 -17.71 -11.82
N GLY A 158 3.58 -18.33 -11.00
CA GLY A 158 3.96 -18.93 -9.71
C GLY A 158 4.36 -17.91 -8.63
N ARG A 159 3.90 -16.67 -8.76
CA ARG A 159 4.13 -15.59 -7.80
C ARG A 159 2.83 -14.96 -7.38
N LEU A 160 2.73 -14.68 -6.10
CA LEU A 160 1.66 -13.89 -5.48
C LEU A 160 2.15 -12.45 -5.36
N TYR A 161 1.37 -11.53 -5.89
CA TYR A 161 1.60 -10.10 -5.82
C TYR A 161 0.52 -9.49 -4.93
N VAL A 162 0.91 -8.79 -3.87
CA VAL A 162 -0.01 -8.12 -2.96
C VAL A 162 0.38 -6.65 -2.87
N MET A 163 -0.42 -5.79 -3.47
CA MET A 163 -0.37 -4.35 -3.21
C MET A 163 -1.27 -4.04 -2.02
N THR A 164 -0.77 -3.30 -1.05
CA THR A 164 -1.55 -2.78 0.07
C THR A 164 -1.36 -1.28 0.18
N LEU A 165 -2.46 -0.56 0.12
CA LEU A 165 -2.56 0.88 0.26
C LEU A 165 -3.20 1.17 1.62
N LYS A 166 -2.62 2.12 2.37
CA LYS A 166 -3.07 2.48 3.71
C LYS A 166 -3.20 3.98 3.85
N ALA A 167 -4.27 4.43 4.46
CA ALA A 167 -4.47 5.80 4.89
C ALA A 167 -5.21 5.85 6.23
N ARG A 168 -5.10 6.96 6.91
CA ARG A 168 -5.92 7.24 8.10
C ARG A 168 -7.38 7.43 7.71
N ILE A 169 -8.31 7.01 8.58
CA ILE A 169 -9.76 7.19 8.36
C ILE A 169 -10.13 8.68 8.26
N ASP A 170 -9.43 9.53 9.01
CA ASP A 170 -9.64 10.99 9.05
C ASP A 170 -8.99 11.73 7.86
N ASP A 171 -8.29 11.05 6.95
CA ASP A 171 -7.70 11.62 5.73
C ASP A 171 -8.65 11.47 4.53
N ALA A 172 -9.62 12.36 4.45
CA ALA A 172 -10.66 12.31 3.41
C ALA A 172 -10.12 12.39 1.97
N GLY A 173 -8.97 13.03 1.76
CA GLY A 173 -8.32 13.14 0.44
C GLY A 173 -7.54 11.92 0.00
N ALA A 174 -7.23 11.01 0.93
CA ALA A 174 -6.35 9.89 0.63
C ALA A 174 -7.02 8.78 -0.17
N LEU A 175 -8.28 8.45 0.09
CA LEU A 175 -8.95 7.32 -0.55
C LEU A 175 -9.08 7.45 -2.07
N PRO A 176 -9.49 8.61 -2.65
CA PRO A 176 -9.52 8.79 -4.09
C PRO A 176 -8.13 8.66 -4.74
N GLU A 177 -7.10 9.24 -4.12
CA GLU A 177 -5.72 9.16 -4.60
C GLU A 177 -5.20 7.73 -4.58
N LEU A 178 -5.35 7.02 -3.46
CA LEU A 178 -4.92 5.63 -3.33
C LEU A 178 -5.69 4.69 -4.27
N ARG A 179 -6.96 4.99 -4.57
CA ARG A 179 -7.72 4.24 -5.56
C ARG A 179 -7.09 4.35 -6.96
N GLN A 180 -6.65 5.54 -7.37
CA GLN A 180 -5.95 5.72 -8.65
C GLN A 180 -4.64 4.91 -8.69
N VAL A 181 -3.90 4.85 -7.57
CA VAL A 181 -2.72 3.98 -7.45
C VAL A 181 -3.11 2.50 -7.65
N ALA A 182 -4.15 2.03 -6.96
CA ALA A 182 -4.65 0.67 -7.14
C ALA A 182 -5.03 0.40 -8.60
N GLU A 183 -5.76 1.32 -9.24
CA GLU A 183 -6.19 1.19 -10.63
C GLU A 183 -5.04 1.14 -11.62
N SER A 184 -3.90 1.75 -11.29
CA SER A 184 -2.68 1.73 -12.11
C SER A 184 -1.85 0.46 -11.94
N PHE A 185 -2.10 -0.33 -10.89
CA PHE A 185 -1.33 -1.53 -10.59
C PHE A 185 -1.48 -2.60 -11.66
N ARG A 186 -0.35 -3.03 -12.22
CA ARG A 186 -0.27 -4.07 -13.24
C ARG A 186 0.77 -5.11 -12.87
N VAL A 187 0.45 -6.37 -13.16
CA VAL A 187 1.35 -7.51 -13.00
C VAL A 187 1.68 -8.05 -14.37
N SER A 188 2.96 -8.04 -14.73
CA SER A 188 3.47 -8.53 -16.04
C SER A 188 4.03 -9.94 -15.97
N GLY A 189 4.34 -10.42 -14.77
CA GLY A 189 5.17 -11.61 -14.58
C GLY A 189 6.66 -11.31 -14.90
N LEU A 190 7.51 -12.26 -14.66
CA LEU A 190 8.93 -12.26 -15.05
C LEU A 190 9.12 -13.22 -16.21
#